data_63b71c48706769188ff4e477e4675d8d
#
_entry.id   63b71c48706769188ff4e477e4675d8d
#
_cell.length_a   1.000
_cell.length_b   1.000
_cell.length_c   1.000
_cell.angle_alpha   90.00
_cell.angle_beta   90.00
_cell.angle_gamma   90.00
#
_symmetry.space_group_name_H-M   'P 1'
#
loop_
_entity.id
_entity.type
_entity.pdbx_description
1 polymer ?
#
loop_
_entity_poly.entity_id
_entity_poly.type
_entity_poly.pdbx_seq_one_letter_code
_entity_poly.pdbx_strand_id
1 'polypeptide(L)'
;MKKASMILAALVLITSAVFAQKRETREVATFTKISFRTGGKLYLKQGSPQKVEIEGSSEALEKIKTKVEGGKLVIGPEDKWMNWNWSNDDKVIVYVTVSNIDALSVNGSGNLIAQTKITTSGNIDLGVSGSGTLTGEFEAGDADCDVSGSGQIDIKGKFKSLTADVSGSGTVSVNGAISGKADFEISGSGKVEASGSAESLNTDISGSGRVRGANLVVNTARIDISGSGDVEITVNKDLDAEISGSGTVLYKGNPSHVNSNASGSGSVKKM
;
A
#
# COMPACT_ATOMS: atom_id res chain seq x y z
N MET A 1 10.95 81.16 -13.45
CA MET A 1 9.96 80.59 -12.57
C MET A 1 9.70 79.15 -13.03
N LYS A 2 10.38 78.21 -12.47
CA LYS A 2 10.26 76.78 -12.84
C LYS A 2 9.60 76.03 -11.67
N LYS A 3 8.40 75.49 -11.90
CA LYS A 3 7.67 74.70 -10.93
C LYS A 3 8.26 73.32 -10.95
N ALA A 4 8.85 72.87 -9.84
CA ALA A 4 9.27 71.52 -9.62
C ALA A 4 8.09 70.68 -9.13
N SER A 5 7.63 69.73 -9.94
CA SER A 5 6.64 68.75 -9.54
C SER A 5 7.36 67.60 -8.78
N MET A 6 7.11 67.46 -7.49
CA MET A 6 7.51 66.30 -6.72
C MET A 6 6.52 65.18 -7.01
N ILE A 7 7.01 64.15 -7.71
CA ILE A 7 6.29 62.88 -7.85
C ILE A 7 6.64 62.03 -6.64
N LEU A 8 5.70 61.86 -5.72
CA LEU A 8 5.79 60.95 -4.57
C LEU A 8 5.49 59.55 -5.08
N ALA A 9 6.52 58.78 -5.34
CA ALA A 9 6.39 57.34 -5.63
C ALA A 9 6.06 56.60 -4.34
N ALA A 10 4.80 56.27 -4.14
CA ALA A 10 4.38 55.36 -3.09
C ALA A 10 4.82 53.92 -3.45
N LEU A 11 5.90 53.49 -2.85
CA LEU A 11 6.37 52.08 -2.92
C LEU A 11 5.43 51.22 -2.10
N VAL A 12 4.43 50.64 -2.74
CA VAL A 12 3.59 49.61 -2.11
C VAL A 12 4.41 48.36 -1.97
N LEU A 13 4.99 48.11 -0.81
CA LEU A 13 5.56 46.83 -0.39
C LEU A 13 4.39 45.85 -0.23
N ILE A 14 4.12 45.08 -1.28
CA ILE A 14 3.27 43.91 -1.18
C ILE A 14 4.11 42.85 -0.43
N THR A 15 3.96 42.80 0.87
CA THR A 15 4.43 41.67 1.66
C THR A 15 3.53 40.48 1.34
N SER A 16 3.89 39.72 0.32
CA SER A 16 3.34 38.38 0.15
C SER A 16 3.74 37.59 1.40
N ALA A 17 2.78 37.36 2.30
CA ALA A 17 2.94 36.40 3.35
C ALA A 17 3.11 35.03 2.69
N VAL A 18 4.34 34.64 2.43
CA VAL A 18 4.69 33.28 2.10
C VAL A 18 4.34 32.48 3.36
N PHE A 19 3.25 31.73 3.32
CA PHE A 19 2.96 30.71 4.33
C PHE A 19 4.07 29.67 4.24
N ALA A 20 5.17 29.92 4.93
CA ALA A 20 6.29 29.01 4.99
C ALA A 20 5.83 27.75 5.72
N GLN A 21 5.79 26.64 5.02
CA GLN A 21 5.63 25.35 5.67
C GLN A 21 6.77 25.18 6.66
N LYS A 22 6.44 24.94 7.92
CA LYS A 22 7.41 24.74 8.99
C LYS A 22 7.76 23.27 9.04
N ARG A 23 9.05 22.97 9.16
CA ARG A 23 9.54 21.60 9.35
C ARG A 23 10.09 21.44 10.75
N GLU A 24 9.60 20.44 11.46
CA GLU A 24 9.99 20.14 12.84
C GLU A 24 10.52 18.73 12.97
N THR A 25 11.61 18.56 13.70
CA THR A 25 12.08 17.24 14.14
C THR A 25 11.29 16.83 15.37
N ARG A 26 10.86 15.58 15.41
CA ARG A 26 10.16 14.98 16.55
C ARG A 26 11.08 13.98 17.23
N GLU A 27 11.36 14.24 18.51
CA GLU A 27 12.08 13.31 19.35
C GLU A 27 11.15 12.15 19.73
N VAL A 28 11.51 10.93 19.35
CA VAL A 28 10.74 9.73 19.62
C VAL A 28 11.65 8.56 20.03
N ALA A 29 11.11 7.65 20.83
CA ALA A 29 11.81 6.41 21.16
C ALA A 29 12.08 5.56 19.90
N THR A 30 12.89 4.53 20.01
CA THR A 30 13.16 3.59 18.91
C THR A 30 11.91 2.82 18.52
N PHE A 31 11.73 2.58 17.23
CA PHE A 31 10.59 1.85 16.66
C PHE A 31 11.04 1.03 15.46
N THR A 32 10.29 -0.01 15.15
CA THR A 32 10.40 -0.84 13.94
C THR A 32 9.08 -0.94 13.18
N LYS A 33 8.02 -0.30 13.68
CA LYS A 33 6.69 -0.31 13.08
C LYS A 33 6.18 1.12 12.93
N ILE A 34 5.44 1.38 11.85
CA ILE A 34 4.84 2.70 11.58
C ILE A 34 3.35 2.57 11.34
N SER A 35 2.56 3.43 11.99
CA SER A 35 1.14 3.60 11.74
C SER A 35 0.85 5.05 11.37
N PHE A 36 0.56 5.30 10.09
CA PHE A 36 0.23 6.60 9.55
C PHE A 36 -1.29 6.77 9.49
N ARG A 37 -1.84 7.66 10.35
CA ARG A 37 -3.28 7.80 10.61
C ARG A 37 -3.84 9.15 10.18
N THR A 38 -3.29 9.74 9.16
CA THR A 38 -3.71 11.08 8.70
C THR A 38 -3.70 11.13 7.18
N GLY A 39 -4.33 12.13 6.60
CA GLY A 39 -4.11 12.50 5.21
C GLY A 39 -2.70 13.05 5.00
N GLY A 40 -2.29 13.22 3.76
CA GLY A 40 -0.96 13.72 3.43
C GLY A 40 0.00 12.62 3.01
N LYS A 41 1.30 12.88 3.12
CA LYS A 41 2.35 11.99 2.62
C LYS A 41 3.34 11.62 3.71
N LEU A 42 3.72 10.35 3.75
CA LEU A 42 4.86 9.89 4.55
C LEU A 42 5.92 9.33 3.58
N TYR A 43 7.10 9.89 3.66
CA TYR A 43 8.28 9.41 2.95
C TYR A 43 9.16 8.63 3.91
N LEU A 44 9.37 7.35 3.61
CA LEU A 44 10.20 6.44 4.40
C LEU A 44 11.53 6.19 3.70
N LYS A 45 12.62 6.26 4.46
CA LYS A 45 13.96 5.83 4.04
C LYS A 45 14.51 4.83 5.04
N GLN A 46 15.05 3.73 4.56
CA GLN A 46 15.86 2.86 5.41
C GLN A 46 17.26 3.44 5.55
N GLY A 47 17.71 3.63 6.77
CA GLY A 47 19.00 4.23 7.08
C GLY A 47 19.17 4.60 8.55
N SER A 48 20.31 5.25 8.85
CA SER A 48 20.68 5.67 10.20
C SER A 48 21.29 7.10 10.13
N PRO A 49 21.13 7.92 11.19
CA PRO A 49 20.39 7.65 12.43
C PRO A 49 18.87 7.70 12.21
N GLN A 50 18.12 7.09 13.18
CA GLN A 50 16.66 7.21 13.21
C GLN A 50 16.27 8.69 13.32
N LYS A 51 15.34 9.13 12.47
CA LYS A 51 14.87 10.50 12.44
C LYS A 51 13.41 10.57 12.01
N VAL A 52 12.64 11.44 12.65
CA VAL A 52 11.26 11.76 12.28
C VAL A 52 11.14 13.27 12.15
N GLU A 53 10.72 13.74 10.98
CA GLU A 53 10.47 15.14 10.70
C GLU A 53 9.06 15.30 10.12
N ILE A 54 8.38 16.37 10.53
CA ILE A 54 7.05 16.69 10.02
C ILE A 54 7.07 18.10 9.46
N GLU A 55 6.50 18.28 8.28
CA GLU A 55 6.36 19.53 7.58
C GLU A 55 4.87 19.84 7.36
N GLY A 56 4.45 21.05 7.69
CA GLY A 56 3.06 21.48 7.56
C GLY A 56 2.84 22.91 8.03
N SER A 57 1.58 23.37 8.06
CA SER A 57 1.20 24.62 8.72
C SER A 57 1.41 24.51 10.23
N SER A 58 1.57 25.63 10.93
CA SER A 58 1.70 25.62 12.40
C SER A 58 0.53 24.92 13.08
N GLU A 59 -0.68 25.15 12.57
CA GLU A 59 -1.89 24.50 13.07
C GLU A 59 -1.87 22.96 12.87
N ALA A 60 -1.45 22.50 11.69
CA ALA A 60 -1.33 21.09 11.40
C ALA A 60 -0.27 20.41 12.30
N LEU A 61 0.87 21.08 12.53
CA LEU A 61 1.95 20.59 13.38
C LEU A 61 1.55 20.46 14.86
N GLU A 62 0.69 21.33 15.37
CA GLU A 62 0.15 21.25 16.72
C GLU A 62 -0.80 20.08 16.92
N LYS A 63 -1.60 19.79 15.90
CA LYS A 63 -2.64 18.76 15.92
C LYS A 63 -2.10 17.35 15.65
N ILE A 64 -1.05 17.22 14.82
CA ILE A 64 -0.42 15.93 14.54
C ILE A 64 0.49 15.52 15.70
N LYS A 65 0.16 14.42 16.32
CA LYS A 65 0.99 13.79 17.36
C LYS A 65 1.85 12.69 16.77
N THR A 66 3.02 12.52 17.36
CA THR A 66 3.93 11.41 17.13
C THR A 66 4.21 10.71 18.44
N LYS A 67 3.83 9.45 18.55
CA LYS A 67 3.99 8.67 19.77
C LYS A 67 4.49 7.27 19.44
N VAL A 68 5.41 6.77 20.22
CA VAL A 68 5.85 5.38 20.11
C VAL A 68 5.20 4.55 21.22
N GLU A 69 4.45 3.54 20.82
CA GLU A 69 3.77 2.60 21.70
C GLU A 69 4.11 1.16 21.27
N GLY A 70 4.73 0.39 22.16
CA GLY A 70 5.12 -0.99 21.86
C GLY A 70 6.01 -1.14 20.61
N GLY A 71 6.96 -0.21 20.40
CA GLY A 71 7.84 -0.21 19.24
C GLY A 71 7.16 0.24 17.92
N LYS A 72 5.93 0.77 17.99
CA LYS A 72 5.18 1.29 16.85
C LYS A 72 5.09 2.81 16.92
N LEU A 73 5.65 3.50 15.94
CA LEU A 73 5.46 4.94 15.75
C LEU A 73 4.06 5.20 15.20
N VAL A 74 3.24 5.88 15.96
CA VAL A 74 1.90 6.33 15.56
C VAL A 74 1.97 7.81 15.20
N ILE A 75 1.54 8.14 13.99
CA ILE A 75 1.50 9.52 13.48
C ILE A 75 0.08 9.85 13.08
N GLY A 76 -0.53 10.81 13.74
CA GLY A 76 -1.92 11.19 13.46
C GLY A 76 -2.51 12.10 14.53
N PRO A 77 -3.80 12.46 14.44
CA PRO A 77 -4.47 13.24 15.47
C PRO A 77 -4.57 12.45 16.78
N GLU A 78 -4.60 13.15 17.91
CA GLU A 78 -4.67 12.56 19.24
C GLU A 78 -5.99 11.77 19.44
N ASP A 79 -7.11 12.36 19.03
CA ASP A 79 -8.44 11.76 19.15
C ASP A 79 -8.87 11.08 17.86
N LYS A 80 -9.21 9.78 17.96
CA LYS A 80 -9.72 8.97 16.83
C LYS A 80 -11.05 9.48 16.25
N TRP A 81 -11.77 10.32 16.99
CA TRP A 81 -13.11 10.82 16.69
C TRP A 81 -13.14 12.27 16.17
N MET A 82 -11.99 12.95 16.08
CA MET A 82 -11.95 14.26 15.46
C MET A 82 -12.22 14.12 13.95
N ASN A 83 -13.44 14.49 13.55
CA ASN A 83 -13.78 14.77 12.15
C ASN A 83 -12.96 15.98 11.69
N TRP A 84 -11.73 15.72 11.32
CA TRP A 84 -10.87 16.72 10.77
C TRP A 84 -11.25 16.93 9.31
N ASN A 85 -11.88 18.07 9.03
CA ASN A 85 -12.01 18.57 7.67
C ASN A 85 -10.62 19.08 7.24
N TRP A 86 -9.84 18.21 6.59
CA TRP A 86 -8.58 18.62 5.98
C TRP A 86 -8.89 19.66 4.89
N SER A 87 -8.54 20.93 5.12
CA SER A 87 -8.50 21.92 4.04
C SER A 87 -7.32 21.58 3.11
N ASN A 88 -7.38 22.00 1.85
CA ASN A 88 -6.27 21.80 0.90
C ASN A 88 -4.94 22.41 1.38
N ASP A 89 -4.99 23.30 2.37
CA ASP A 89 -3.83 24.00 2.95
C ASP A 89 -3.17 23.21 4.11
N ASP A 90 -3.85 22.20 4.66
CA ASP A 90 -3.35 21.38 5.80
C ASP A 90 -2.49 20.18 5.35
N LYS A 91 -1.78 20.27 4.25
CA LYS A 91 -0.94 19.18 3.74
C LYS A 91 0.20 18.89 4.72
N VAL A 92 0.12 17.74 5.37
CA VAL A 92 1.21 17.23 6.21
C VAL A 92 2.11 16.32 5.40
N ILE A 93 3.41 16.57 5.50
CA ILE A 93 4.45 15.72 4.92
C ILE A 93 5.30 15.21 6.08
N VAL A 94 5.45 13.91 6.17
CA VAL A 94 6.27 13.24 7.18
C VAL A 94 7.47 12.61 6.51
N TYR A 95 8.65 12.80 7.08
CA TYR A 95 9.88 12.15 6.64
C TYR A 95 10.39 11.27 7.77
N VAL A 96 10.53 10.00 7.48
CA VAL A 96 11.03 9.01 8.45
C VAL A 96 12.28 8.35 7.90
N THR A 97 13.34 8.35 8.71
CA THR A 97 14.51 7.51 8.48
C THR A 97 14.61 6.51 9.64
N VAL A 98 14.75 5.23 9.32
CA VAL A 98 14.82 4.15 10.31
C VAL A 98 15.69 3.01 9.79
N SER A 99 16.46 2.37 10.66
CA SER A 99 17.38 1.29 10.26
C SER A 99 16.67 -0.01 9.93
N ASN A 100 15.65 -0.36 10.73
CA ASN A 100 14.88 -1.59 10.58
C ASN A 100 13.40 -1.28 10.60
N ILE A 101 12.65 -1.99 9.77
CA ILE A 101 11.19 -1.88 9.72
C ILE A 101 10.57 -3.26 9.55
N ASP A 102 9.58 -3.57 10.37
CA ASP A 102 8.86 -4.84 10.38
C ASP A 102 7.40 -4.66 9.98
N ALA A 103 6.84 -3.45 10.15
CA ALA A 103 5.46 -3.20 9.76
C ALA A 103 5.22 -1.74 9.34
N LEU A 104 4.42 -1.57 8.29
CA LEU A 104 3.96 -0.29 7.78
C LEU A 104 2.44 -0.31 7.64
N SER A 105 1.76 0.65 8.22
CA SER A 105 0.30 0.76 8.05
C SER A 105 -0.16 2.17 7.74
N VAL A 106 -1.09 2.29 6.81
CA VAL A 106 -1.82 3.51 6.49
C VAL A 106 -3.27 3.32 6.93
N ASN A 107 -3.70 4.13 7.89
CA ASN A 107 -5.06 4.06 8.44
C ASN A 107 -5.79 5.38 8.16
N GLY A 108 -6.43 5.47 7.02
CA GLY A 108 -7.10 6.68 6.52
C GLY A 108 -6.90 6.89 5.03
N SER A 109 -6.64 8.15 4.62
CA SER A 109 -6.48 8.55 3.21
C SER A 109 -5.06 8.97 2.82
N GLY A 110 -4.09 8.79 3.71
CA GLY A 110 -2.70 9.20 3.48
C GLY A 110 -1.94 8.27 2.52
N ASN A 111 -0.78 8.75 2.07
CA ASN A 111 0.10 8.01 1.17
C ASN A 111 1.44 7.76 1.85
N LEU A 112 1.82 6.49 2.01
CA LEU A 112 3.13 6.08 2.49
C LEU A 112 3.99 5.63 1.32
N ILE A 113 5.16 6.22 1.17
CA ILE A 113 6.06 6.00 0.04
C ILE A 113 7.46 5.64 0.58
N ALA A 114 7.86 4.39 0.39
CA ALA A 114 9.24 3.99 0.64
C ALA A 114 10.14 4.52 -0.50
N GLN A 115 10.98 5.50 -0.19
CA GLN A 115 11.86 6.16 -1.16
C GLN A 115 13.13 5.36 -1.44
N THR A 116 13.49 4.44 -0.56
CA THR A 116 14.59 3.50 -0.73
C THR A 116 14.03 2.09 -0.71
N LYS A 117 14.74 1.15 -1.29
CA LYS A 117 14.46 -0.27 -1.08
C LYS A 117 14.54 -0.58 0.42
N ILE A 118 13.55 -1.26 0.94
CA ILE A 118 13.48 -1.73 2.33
C ILE A 118 13.90 -3.19 2.35
N THR A 119 14.91 -3.50 3.13
CA THR A 119 15.42 -4.86 3.27
C THR A 119 15.32 -5.30 4.72
N THR A 120 14.67 -6.43 4.96
CA THR A 120 14.60 -7.10 6.26
C THR A 120 14.89 -8.58 6.09
N SER A 121 15.59 -9.18 7.06
CA SER A 121 15.79 -10.63 7.09
C SER A 121 14.59 -11.40 7.66
N GLY A 122 13.67 -10.70 8.26
CA GLY A 122 12.43 -11.22 8.84
C GLY A 122 11.22 -10.99 7.93
N ASN A 123 10.07 -10.94 8.56
CA ASN A 123 8.78 -10.67 7.92
C ASN A 123 8.53 -9.17 7.81
N ILE A 124 7.67 -8.78 6.88
CA ILE A 124 7.16 -7.43 6.77
C ILE A 124 5.64 -7.41 6.63
N ASP A 125 4.98 -6.66 7.51
CA ASP A 125 3.53 -6.48 7.49
C ASP A 125 3.20 -5.14 6.81
N LEU A 126 2.40 -5.16 5.76
CA LEU A 126 2.01 -3.98 4.99
C LEU A 126 0.50 -3.85 4.99
N GLY A 127 -0.03 -2.85 5.67
CA GLY A 127 -1.48 -2.69 5.84
C GLY A 127 -2.02 -1.36 5.32
N VAL A 128 -3.19 -1.39 4.65
CA VAL A 128 -3.95 -0.19 4.31
C VAL A 128 -5.40 -0.36 4.77
N SER A 129 -5.82 0.47 5.71
CA SER A 129 -7.21 0.51 6.18
C SER A 129 -7.82 1.88 5.84
N GLY A 130 -8.79 1.89 4.95
CA GLY A 130 -9.43 3.08 4.41
C GLY A 130 -9.19 3.26 2.91
N SER A 131 -8.82 4.45 2.48
CA SER A 131 -8.62 4.81 1.05
C SER A 131 -7.19 5.26 0.74
N GLY A 132 -6.26 5.06 1.65
CA GLY A 132 -4.87 5.44 1.50
C GLY A 132 -4.07 4.55 0.55
N THR A 133 -2.80 4.89 0.35
CA THR A 133 -1.88 4.09 -0.48
C THR A 133 -0.56 3.80 0.25
N LEU A 134 0.01 2.63 -0.03
CA LEU A 134 1.34 2.24 0.39
C LEU A 134 2.12 1.78 -0.84
N THR A 135 3.27 2.42 -1.11
CA THR A 135 4.09 2.07 -2.27
C THR A 135 5.56 1.92 -1.90
N GLY A 136 6.24 0.95 -2.51
CA GLY A 136 7.67 0.77 -2.28
C GLY A 136 8.30 -0.46 -2.91
N GLU A 137 9.61 -0.56 -2.73
CA GLU A 137 10.39 -1.75 -3.07
C GLU A 137 10.85 -2.44 -1.79
N PHE A 138 10.63 -3.76 -1.70
CA PHE A 138 10.86 -4.55 -0.50
C PHE A 138 11.63 -5.83 -0.81
N GLU A 139 12.48 -6.24 0.12
CA GLU A 139 13.12 -7.55 0.12
C GLU A 139 13.00 -8.11 1.54
N ALA A 140 12.24 -9.19 1.68
CA ALA A 140 11.87 -9.76 2.98
C ALA A 140 11.80 -11.30 2.92
N GLY A 141 11.74 -11.93 4.07
CA GLY A 141 11.35 -13.32 4.20
C GLY A 141 9.90 -13.48 3.78
N ASP A 142 8.99 -13.30 4.70
CA ASP A 142 7.56 -13.34 4.40
C ASP A 142 7.00 -11.91 4.32
N ALA A 143 6.12 -11.66 3.36
CA ALA A 143 5.43 -10.38 3.21
C ALA A 143 3.93 -10.60 3.32
N ASP A 144 3.29 -9.88 4.25
CA ASP A 144 1.85 -9.89 4.47
C ASP A 144 1.27 -8.54 4.06
N CYS A 145 0.36 -8.54 3.09
CA CYS A 145 -0.26 -7.36 2.49
C CYS A 145 -1.76 -7.36 2.75
N ASP A 146 -2.23 -6.49 3.63
CA ASP A 146 -3.64 -6.39 4.02
C ASP A 146 -4.28 -5.10 3.51
N VAL A 147 -5.35 -5.19 2.73
CA VAL A 147 -6.15 -4.04 2.36
C VAL A 147 -7.59 -4.21 2.85
N SER A 148 -7.98 -3.35 3.78
CA SER A 148 -9.34 -3.24 4.27
C SER A 148 -9.98 -1.92 3.84
N GLY A 149 -10.96 -1.99 2.98
CA GLY A 149 -11.64 -0.83 2.41
C GLY A 149 -11.39 -0.64 0.91
N SER A 150 -11.02 0.55 0.48
CA SER A 150 -10.81 0.91 -0.95
C SER A 150 -9.38 1.37 -1.24
N GLY A 151 -8.48 1.17 -0.31
CA GLY A 151 -7.07 1.58 -0.44
C GLY A 151 -6.26 0.70 -1.38
N GLN A 152 -4.97 1.02 -1.48
CA GLN A 152 -4.06 0.34 -2.40
C GLN A 152 -2.68 0.07 -1.75
N ILE A 153 -2.16 -1.13 -1.98
CA ILE A 153 -0.76 -1.48 -1.78
C ILE A 153 -0.15 -1.74 -3.16
N ASP A 154 0.98 -1.09 -3.47
CA ASP A 154 1.73 -1.30 -4.71
C ASP A 154 3.20 -1.54 -4.36
N ILE A 155 3.64 -2.79 -4.48
CA ILE A 155 4.98 -3.20 -4.06
C ILE A 155 5.73 -3.93 -5.16
N LYS A 156 7.06 -3.76 -5.11
CA LYS A 156 8.00 -4.51 -5.93
C LYS A 156 9.00 -5.20 -5.03
N GLY A 157 9.50 -6.37 -5.47
CA GLY A 157 10.61 -6.94 -4.71
C GLY A 157 10.83 -8.42 -4.79
N LYS A 158 11.48 -8.94 -3.74
CA LYS A 158 11.81 -10.35 -3.60
C LYS A 158 11.35 -10.86 -2.23
N PHE A 159 10.63 -11.97 -2.25
CA PHE A 159 10.03 -12.55 -1.06
C PHE A 159 10.24 -14.05 -1.04
N LYS A 160 10.30 -14.64 0.13
CA LYS A 160 10.24 -16.08 0.29
C LYS A 160 8.80 -16.56 0.15
N SER A 161 7.86 -15.91 0.87
CA SER A 161 6.42 -16.10 0.70
C SER A 161 5.72 -14.75 0.67
N LEU A 162 4.52 -14.71 0.09
CA LEU A 162 3.71 -13.50 0.03
C LEU A 162 2.24 -13.85 0.23
N THR A 163 1.61 -13.17 1.20
CA THR A 163 0.16 -13.19 1.41
C THR A 163 -0.43 -11.86 0.97
N ALA A 164 -1.57 -11.87 0.31
CA ALA A 164 -2.30 -10.67 -0.08
C ALA A 164 -3.80 -10.83 0.21
N ASP A 165 -4.26 -10.15 1.26
CA ASP A 165 -5.64 -10.19 1.73
C ASP A 165 -6.34 -8.87 1.37
N VAL A 166 -7.44 -8.97 0.62
CA VAL A 166 -8.26 -7.83 0.24
C VAL A 166 -9.68 -8.01 0.73
N SER A 167 -10.03 -7.21 1.73
CA SER A 167 -11.40 -7.13 2.25
C SER A 167 -12.04 -5.82 1.81
N GLY A 168 -13.00 -5.91 0.91
CA GLY A 168 -13.71 -4.76 0.34
C GLY A 168 -13.48 -4.56 -1.16
N SER A 169 -13.08 -3.36 -1.57
CA SER A 169 -12.90 -2.99 -2.98
C SER A 169 -11.48 -2.49 -3.32
N GLY A 170 -10.56 -2.68 -2.40
CA GLY A 170 -9.18 -2.24 -2.55
C GLY A 170 -8.35 -3.06 -3.55
N THR A 171 -7.08 -2.70 -3.67
CA THR A 171 -6.16 -3.35 -4.60
C THR A 171 -4.82 -3.64 -3.94
N VAL A 172 -4.30 -4.85 -4.13
CA VAL A 172 -2.90 -5.19 -3.89
C VAL A 172 -2.22 -5.45 -5.23
N SER A 173 -1.16 -4.70 -5.53
CA SER A 173 -0.34 -4.87 -6.74
C SER A 173 1.06 -5.33 -6.34
N VAL A 174 1.49 -6.47 -6.87
CA VAL A 174 2.81 -7.06 -6.58
C VAL A 174 3.56 -7.33 -7.88
N ASN A 175 4.78 -6.83 -7.96
CA ASN A 175 5.70 -7.15 -9.04
C ASN A 175 7.00 -7.71 -8.45
N GLY A 176 7.23 -9.02 -8.55
CA GLY A 176 8.43 -9.58 -7.93
C GLY A 176 8.65 -11.07 -8.10
N ALA A 177 9.72 -11.52 -7.48
CA ALA A 177 10.05 -12.93 -7.39
C ALA A 177 9.71 -13.45 -6.00
N ILE A 178 8.80 -14.41 -5.93
CA ILE A 178 8.43 -15.15 -4.73
C ILE A 178 9.04 -16.53 -4.86
N SER A 179 10.01 -16.85 -4.01
CA SER A 179 10.74 -18.13 -4.14
C SER A 179 9.93 -19.34 -3.66
N GLY A 180 8.87 -19.13 -2.91
CA GLY A 180 7.97 -20.16 -2.39
C GLY A 180 6.52 -19.87 -2.77
N LYS A 181 5.65 -19.80 -1.78
CA LYS A 181 4.20 -19.70 -1.95
C LYS A 181 3.72 -18.26 -2.06
N ALA A 182 2.81 -18.01 -3.00
CA ALA A 182 1.91 -16.87 -3.00
C ALA A 182 0.52 -17.31 -2.53
N ASP A 183 -0.13 -16.52 -1.68
CA ASP A 183 -1.46 -16.77 -1.13
C ASP A 183 -2.32 -15.52 -1.32
N PHE A 184 -3.42 -15.61 -2.06
CA PHE A 184 -4.28 -14.46 -2.35
C PHE A 184 -5.70 -14.73 -1.86
N GLU A 185 -6.17 -13.89 -0.96
CA GLU A 185 -7.52 -13.95 -0.41
C GLU A 185 -8.30 -12.68 -0.78
N ILE A 186 -9.48 -12.83 -1.40
CA ILE A 186 -10.33 -11.68 -1.73
C ILE A 186 -11.73 -11.92 -1.19
N SER A 187 -12.13 -11.08 -0.25
CA SER A 187 -13.49 -11.03 0.25
C SER A 187 -14.16 -9.72 -0.20
N GLY A 188 -15.07 -9.84 -1.15
CA GLY A 188 -15.77 -8.69 -1.74
C GLY A 188 -15.52 -8.49 -3.23
N SER A 189 -15.20 -7.27 -3.64
CA SER A 189 -15.01 -6.88 -5.06
C SER A 189 -13.62 -6.35 -5.35
N GLY A 190 -12.70 -6.58 -4.45
CA GLY A 190 -11.32 -6.13 -4.55
C GLY A 190 -10.51 -6.84 -5.64
N LYS A 191 -9.25 -6.48 -5.73
CA LYS A 191 -8.36 -6.96 -6.79
C LYS A 191 -6.95 -7.24 -6.28
N VAL A 192 -6.35 -8.34 -6.75
CA VAL A 192 -4.92 -8.59 -6.67
C VAL A 192 -4.34 -8.57 -8.08
N GLU A 193 -3.33 -7.74 -8.33
CA GLU A 193 -2.56 -7.71 -9.58
C GLU A 193 -1.16 -8.25 -9.29
N ALA A 194 -0.78 -9.33 -9.92
CA ALA A 194 0.50 -9.98 -9.65
C ALA A 194 1.30 -10.24 -10.94
N SER A 195 2.60 -9.98 -10.86
CA SER A 195 3.54 -10.26 -11.96
C SER A 195 4.89 -10.73 -11.43
N GLY A 196 5.59 -11.53 -12.23
CA GLY A 196 6.87 -12.14 -11.85
C GLY A 196 6.78 -13.65 -11.73
N SER A 197 7.21 -14.23 -10.62
CA SER A 197 7.21 -15.68 -10.43
C SER A 197 6.92 -16.09 -8.99
N ALA A 198 6.30 -17.28 -8.83
CA ALA A 198 6.21 -17.99 -7.56
C ALA A 198 6.34 -19.52 -7.79
N GLU A 199 6.69 -20.28 -6.77
CA GLU A 199 6.67 -21.74 -6.89
C GLU A 199 5.23 -22.24 -6.92
N SER A 200 4.38 -21.72 -6.02
CA SER A 200 2.98 -22.10 -5.96
C SER A 200 2.09 -20.88 -5.70
N LEU A 201 0.86 -20.96 -6.19
CA LEU A 201 -0.20 -20.00 -5.90
C LEU A 201 -1.39 -20.71 -5.28
N ASN A 202 -1.90 -20.18 -4.15
CA ASN A 202 -3.26 -20.41 -3.71
C ASN A 202 -4.08 -19.13 -3.91
N THR A 203 -5.33 -19.29 -4.30
CA THR A 203 -6.26 -18.16 -4.45
C THR A 203 -7.63 -18.57 -3.95
N ASP A 204 -8.16 -17.78 -3.02
CA ASP A 204 -9.52 -17.90 -2.49
C ASP A 204 -10.31 -16.63 -2.77
N ILE A 205 -11.39 -16.72 -3.53
CA ILE A 205 -12.26 -15.58 -3.83
C ILE A 205 -13.66 -15.84 -3.31
N SER A 206 -14.09 -15.01 -2.38
CA SER A 206 -15.47 -14.94 -1.90
C SER A 206 -16.12 -13.64 -2.36
N GLY A 207 -16.97 -13.71 -3.37
CA GLY A 207 -17.65 -12.55 -3.96
C GLY A 207 -17.37 -12.34 -5.44
N SER A 208 -17.02 -11.12 -5.84
CA SER A 208 -16.78 -10.70 -7.23
C SER A 208 -15.37 -10.15 -7.44
N GLY A 209 -14.44 -10.57 -6.62
CA GLY A 209 -13.05 -10.15 -6.68
C GLY A 209 -12.32 -10.65 -7.93
N ARG A 210 -11.15 -10.08 -8.20
CA ARG A 210 -10.35 -10.45 -9.38
C ARG A 210 -8.88 -10.63 -9.04
N VAL A 211 -8.29 -11.71 -9.55
CA VAL A 211 -6.83 -11.90 -9.58
C VAL A 211 -6.34 -11.76 -11.02
N ARG A 212 -5.54 -10.72 -11.26
CA ARG A 212 -4.88 -10.48 -12.56
C ARG A 212 -3.42 -10.91 -12.49
N GLY A 213 -3.20 -12.20 -12.63
CA GLY A 213 -1.91 -12.85 -12.58
C GLY A 213 -1.43 -13.42 -13.93
N ALA A 214 -1.95 -12.96 -15.07
CA ALA A 214 -1.52 -13.46 -16.38
C ALA A 214 -0.01 -13.31 -16.63
N ASN A 215 0.66 -12.43 -15.90
CA ASN A 215 2.11 -12.21 -15.92
C ASN A 215 2.82 -12.78 -14.68
N LEU A 216 2.12 -13.47 -13.80
CA LEU A 216 2.70 -14.27 -12.71
C LEU A 216 2.85 -15.71 -13.18
N VAL A 217 4.07 -16.18 -13.26
CA VAL A 217 4.38 -17.56 -13.67
C VAL A 217 4.54 -18.42 -12.43
N VAL A 218 3.72 -19.48 -12.32
CA VAL A 218 3.79 -20.43 -11.22
C VAL A 218 3.96 -21.86 -11.72
N ASN A 219 4.51 -22.72 -10.88
CA ASN A 219 4.55 -24.16 -11.18
C ASN A 219 3.20 -24.81 -10.88
N THR A 220 2.61 -24.52 -9.73
CA THR A 220 1.33 -25.08 -9.32
C THR A 220 0.37 -23.97 -8.91
N ALA A 221 -0.91 -24.12 -9.23
CA ALA A 221 -1.96 -23.20 -8.82
C ALA A 221 -3.16 -23.98 -8.27
N ARG A 222 -3.64 -23.57 -7.11
CA ARG A 222 -4.93 -23.95 -6.55
C ARG A 222 -5.82 -22.71 -6.46
N ILE A 223 -7.03 -22.81 -7.01
CA ILE A 223 -7.94 -21.69 -7.15
C ILE A 223 -9.33 -22.11 -6.69
N ASP A 224 -9.83 -21.47 -5.66
CA ASP A 224 -11.17 -21.67 -5.11
C ASP A 224 -11.99 -20.39 -5.29
N ILE A 225 -13.09 -20.43 -6.03
CA ILE A 225 -13.98 -19.28 -6.26
C ILE A 225 -15.38 -19.61 -5.76
N SER A 226 -15.85 -18.81 -4.80
CA SER A 226 -17.24 -18.81 -4.34
C SER A 226 -17.89 -17.47 -4.74
N GLY A 227 -18.66 -17.50 -5.83
CA GLY A 227 -19.32 -16.31 -6.37
C GLY A 227 -19.08 -16.06 -7.85
N SER A 228 -18.71 -14.83 -8.21
CA SER A 228 -18.53 -14.38 -9.60
C SER A 228 -17.13 -13.81 -9.86
N GLY A 229 -16.16 -14.27 -9.12
CA GLY A 229 -14.78 -13.82 -9.24
C GLY A 229 -14.08 -14.31 -10.51
N ASP A 230 -13.03 -13.60 -10.93
CA ASP A 230 -12.22 -13.95 -12.08
C ASP A 230 -10.74 -14.10 -11.70
N VAL A 231 -10.08 -15.12 -12.24
CA VAL A 231 -8.65 -15.35 -12.06
C VAL A 231 -7.97 -15.51 -13.42
N GLU A 232 -6.90 -14.76 -13.64
CA GLU A 232 -5.97 -14.92 -14.76
C GLU A 232 -4.60 -15.34 -14.23
N ILE A 233 -3.98 -16.42 -14.79
CA ILE A 233 -2.70 -16.94 -14.27
C ILE A 233 -1.91 -17.67 -15.37
N THR A 234 -0.58 -17.74 -15.22
CA THR A 234 0.28 -18.59 -16.04
C THR A 234 0.80 -19.76 -15.21
N VAL A 235 0.45 -21.00 -15.60
CA VAL A 235 0.77 -22.22 -14.85
C VAL A 235 1.58 -23.18 -15.71
N ASN A 236 2.63 -23.76 -15.14
CA ASN A 236 3.54 -24.66 -15.87
C ASN A 236 3.30 -26.16 -15.61
N LYS A 237 2.87 -26.58 -14.41
CA LYS A 237 2.77 -28.01 -14.05
C LYS A 237 1.34 -28.44 -13.72
N ASP A 238 0.74 -27.92 -12.67
CA ASP A 238 -0.54 -28.40 -12.15
C ASP A 238 -1.49 -27.24 -11.87
N LEU A 239 -2.70 -27.32 -12.37
CA LEU A 239 -3.80 -26.40 -12.10
C LEU A 239 -4.95 -27.17 -11.48
N ASP A 240 -5.35 -26.79 -10.26
CA ASP A 240 -6.56 -27.27 -9.59
C ASP A 240 -7.49 -26.07 -9.37
N ALA A 241 -8.69 -26.11 -9.94
CA ALA A 241 -9.64 -25.00 -9.90
C ALA A 241 -11.03 -25.50 -9.52
N GLU A 242 -11.55 -24.96 -8.42
CA GLU A 242 -12.89 -25.24 -7.93
C GLU A 242 -13.72 -23.94 -7.98
N ILE A 243 -14.87 -23.99 -8.68
CA ILE A 243 -15.73 -22.82 -8.86
C ILE A 243 -17.14 -23.15 -8.42
N SER A 244 -17.62 -22.42 -7.43
CA SER A 244 -19.02 -22.43 -6.98
C SER A 244 -19.67 -21.10 -7.34
N GLY A 245 -20.41 -21.08 -8.45
CA GLY A 245 -21.08 -19.86 -8.95
C GLY A 245 -20.85 -19.57 -10.42
N SER A 246 -20.52 -18.33 -10.77
CA SER A 246 -20.37 -17.87 -12.17
C SER A 246 -18.97 -17.35 -12.49
N GLY A 247 -17.99 -17.68 -11.68
CA GLY A 247 -16.62 -17.23 -11.83
C GLY A 247 -15.90 -17.79 -13.06
N THR A 248 -14.78 -17.18 -13.43
CA THR A 248 -13.98 -17.61 -14.58
C THR A 248 -12.50 -17.72 -14.19
N VAL A 249 -11.89 -18.85 -14.54
CA VAL A 249 -10.45 -19.02 -14.48
C VAL A 249 -9.89 -19.07 -15.90
N LEU A 250 -9.01 -18.13 -16.22
CA LEU A 250 -8.29 -18.07 -17.47
C LEU A 250 -6.82 -18.38 -17.24
N TYR A 251 -6.27 -19.39 -17.90
CA TYR A 251 -4.87 -19.75 -17.70
C TYR A 251 -4.06 -19.77 -19.00
N LYS A 252 -2.78 -19.41 -18.87
CA LYS A 252 -1.72 -19.58 -19.88
C LYS A 252 -0.79 -20.71 -19.44
N GLY A 253 0.12 -21.10 -20.33
CA GLY A 253 1.10 -22.16 -20.11
C GLY A 253 0.61 -23.51 -20.61
N ASN A 254 1.35 -24.56 -20.26
CA ASN A 254 1.03 -25.93 -20.63
C ASN A 254 1.13 -26.84 -19.41
N PRO A 255 0.25 -26.68 -18.41
CA PRO A 255 0.25 -27.56 -17.25
C PRO A 255 0.02 -29.02 -17.68
N SER A 256 0.73 -29.94 -17.04
CA SER A 256 0.61 -31.39 -17.28
C SER A 256 -0.71 -31.94 -16.77
N HIS A 257 -1.25 -31.30 -15.72
CA HIS A 257 -2.52 -31.70 -15.12
C HIS A 257 -3.39 -30.45 -14.95
N VAL A 258 -4.63 -30.55 -15.40
CA VAL A 258 -5.68 -29.56 -15.19
C VAL A 258 -6.88 -30.28 -14.59
N ASN A 259 -7.11 -30.06 -13.32
CA ASN A 259 -8.33 -30.48 -12.65
C ASN A 259 -9.25 -29.27 -12.53
N SER A 260 -10.48 -29.39 -12.99
CA SER A 260 -11.45 -28.30 -12.95
C SER A 260 -12.81 -28.82 -12.56
N ASN A 261 -13.35 -28.29 -11.48
CA ASN A 261 -14.68 -28.58 -11.00
C ASN A 261 -15.49 -27.26 -10.93
N ALA A 262 -16.53 -27.16 -11.72
CA ALA A 262 -17.38 -25.98 -11.74
C ALA A 262 -18.83 -26.37 -11.44
N SER A 263 -19.38 -25.80 -10.37
CA SER A 263 -20.78 -25.90 -10.00
C SER A 263 -21.46 -24.55 -10.30
N GLY A 264 -22.43 -24.55 -11.21
CA GLY A 264 -23.10 -23.35 -11.69
C GLY A 264 -22.71 -22.98 -13.13
N SER A 265 -22.52 -21.69 -13.42
CA SER A 265 -22.12 -21.21 -14.77
C SER A 265 -20.65 -20.89 -14.90
N GLY A 266 -19.85 -21.29 -13.94
CA GLY A 266 -18.41 -21.05 -13.91
C GLY A 266 -17.66 -21.80 -15.03
N SER A 267 -16.46 -21.32 -15.38
CA SER A 267 -15.66 -21.93 -16.42
C SER A 267 -14.16 -21.79 -16.21
N VAL A 268 -13.41 -22.83 -16.60
CA VAL A 268 -11.94 -22.83 -16.67
C VAL A 268 -11.54 -22.92 -18.13
N LYS A 269 -10.76 -21.99 -18.63
CA LYS A 269 -10.41 -21.90 -20.05
C LYS A 269 -8.94 -21.52 -20.25
N LYS A 270 -8.32 -22.10 -21.24
CA LYS A 270 -7.00 -21.69 -21.70
C LYS A 270 -7.10 -20.43 -22.56
N MET A 271 -6.23 -19.43 -22.29
CA MET A 271 -6.07 -18.21 -23.10
C MET A 271 -5.26 -18.47 -24.37
#